data_3197720a77ad7117b75a70bae0e02154
#
_entry.id   3197720a77ad7117b75a70bae0e02154
#
_cell.length_a   1.000
_cell.length_b   1.000
_cell.length_c   1.000
_cell.angle_alpha   90.00
_cell.angle_beta   90.00
_cell.angle_gamma   90.00
#
_symmetry.space_group_name_H-M   'P 1'
#
loop_
_entity.id
_entity.type
_entity.pdbx_description
1 polymer ?
#
loop_
_entity_poly.entity_id
_entity_poly.type
_entity_poly.pdbx_seq_one_letter_code
_entity_poly.pdbx_strand_id
1 'polypeptide(L)'
;FDVLWIYVFWGYKYLMVDMIEIALGIVAFTLIVNMMIFVILFARTRLVSTGDVTVEINGDPEKTITVPAGGKLLQTLAEQDLFLSSACGGGGTCAQCRCQVFDGGGSILATEEAHFNNREKKDFWRLSCQVPVKSDMKITVPDEVFGAKKWETTVKSNENVATFIKELILELPEGEAVGFDAGGYVQMEIPAYEADYKNFEIEKEYLEDWEKFKVLENKSIVKEPVIRAYSMANYPEEKGIMKFNIRIASPPPGTDFPPGEASSYLFNLKKGDKLTIFGPFGEFMAKDTQNEMVFIGGGAGMAPMRSHIFDQLLRLDSSRKISFWYGARSLKEMFYDEEFRELEKKYENFSYHTALSDPLPEDSWSGYTGFISHVLHDNYLV
;
A
#
# COMPACT_ATOMS: atom_id res chain seq x y z
N PHE A 1 -77.24 -10.31 -37.32
CA PHE A 1 -76.15 -9.36 -37.67
C PHE A 1 -75.80 -8.40 -36.51
N ASP A 2 -76.71 -8.14 -35.59
CA ASP A 2 -76.55 -7.13 -34.52
C ASP A 2 -75.71 -7.58 -33.33
N VAL A 3 -75.62 -8.88 -33.08
CA VAL A 3 -74.84 -9.39 -31.91
C VAL A 3 -73.34 -9.31 -32.10
N LEU A 4 -72.84 -9.47 -33.34
CA LEU A 4 -71.40 -9.44 -33.64
C LEU A 4 -70.84 -8.02 -33.53
N TRP A 5 -71.60 -6.99 -33.81
CA TRP A 5 -71.27 -5.61 -33.69
C TRP A 5 -71.10 -5.19 -32.19
N ILE A 6 -71.93 -5.73 -31.30
CA ILE A 6 -71.86 -5.45 -29.87
C ILE A 6 -70.56 -6.00 -29.25
N TYR A 7 -70.18 -7.24 -29.61
CA TYR A 7 -68.94 -7.84 -29.10
C TYR A 7 -67.67 -7.13 -29.63
N VAL A 8 -67.68 -6.69 -30.91
CA VAL A 8 -66.57 -5.92 -31.49
C VAL A 8 -66.42 -4.53 -30.79
N PHE A 9 -67.58 -3.88 -30.54
CA PHE A 9 -67.57 -2.55 -29.90
C PHE A 9 -67.16 -2.64 -28.39
N TRP A 10 -67.58 -3.67 -27.69
CA TRP A 10 -67.15 -3.91 -26.32
C TRP A 10 -65.66 -4.29 -26.24
N GLY A 11 -65.21 -5.13 -27.12
CA GLY A 11 -63.77 -5.50 -27.20
C GLY A 11 -62.87 -4.28 -27.49
N TYR A 12 -63.27 -3.39 -28.43
CA TYR A 12 -62.54 -2.14 -28.67
C TYR A 12 -62.54 -1.19 -27.48
N LYS A 13 -63.63 -1.14 -26.73
CA LYS A 13 -63.74 -0.29 -25.53
C LYS A 13 -62.85 -0.80 -24.40
N TYR A 14 -62.76 -2.10 -24.15
CA TYR A 14 -61.84 -2.70 -23.19
C TYR A 14 -60.39 -2.46 -23.60
N LEU A 15 -60.05 -2.72 -24.87
CA LEU A 15 -58.69 -2.50 -25.36
C LEU A 15 -58.24 -1.03 -25.25
N MET A 16 -59.14 -0.07 -25.49
CA MET A 16 -58.86 1.37 -25.34
C MET A 16 -58.66 1.76 -23.85
N VAL A 17 -59.43 1.20 -22.92
CA VAL A 17 -59.27 1.46 -21.49
C VAL A 17 -57.94 0.92 -21.01
N ASP A 18 -57.58 -0.31 -21.35
CA ASP A 18 -56.30 -0.91 -20.99
C ASP A 18 -55.12 -0.11 -21.55
N MET A 19 -55.21 0.36 -22.81
CA MET A 19 -54.17 1.22 -23.42
C MET A 19 -54.03 2.57 -22.71
N ILE A 20 -55.10 3.14 -22.24
CA ILE A 20 -55.09 4.43 -21.48
C ILE A 20 -54.48 4.21 -20.12
N GLU A 21 -54.82 3.13 -19.44
CA GLU A 21 -54.25 2.79 -18.12
C GLU A 21 -52.73 2.52 -18.23
N ILE A 22 -52.31 1.77 -19.21
CA ILE A 22 -50.87 1.55 -19.50
C ILE A 22 -50.13 2.87 -19.78
N ALA A 23 -50.73 3.71 -20.64
CA ALA A 23 -50.15 5.02 -20.98
C ALA A 23 -50.05 5.93 -19.75
N LEU A 24 -51.07 5.99 -18.89
CA LEU A 24 -51.07 6.72 -17.64
C LEU A 24 -50.01 6.16 -16.69
N GLY A 25 -49.85 4.83 -16.59
CA GLY A 25 -48.82 4.17 -15.80
C GLY A 25 -47.42 4.56 -16.26
N ILE A 26 -47.16 4.54 -17.56
CA ILE A 26 -45.86 4.96 -18.14
C ILE A 26 -45.60 6.45 -17.85
N VAL A 27 -46.57 7.33 -18.03
CA VAL A 27 -46.44 8.75 -17.75
C VAL A 27 -46.18 8.99 -16.28
N ALA A 28 -46.95 8.34 -15.38
CA ALA A 28 -46.74 8.47 -13.93
C ALA A 28 -45.36 7.97 -13.50
N PHE A 29 -44.93 6.82 -13.99
CA PHE A 29 -43.59 6.27 -13.71
C PHE A 29 -42.48 7.24 -14.17
N THR A 30 -42.60 7.74 -15.41
CA THR A 30 -41.65 8.68 -16.00
C THR A 30 -41.59 9.96 -15.19
N LEU A 31 -42.70 10.49 -14.74
CA LEU A 31 -42.75 11.69 -13.88
C LEU A 31 -42.07 11.45 -12.53
N ILE A 32 -42.33 10.29 -11.90
CA ILE A 32 -41.69 9.93 -10.61
C ILE A 32 -40.17 9.83 -10.78
N VAL A 33 -39.70 9.14 -11.82
CA VAL A 33 -38.26 9.01 -12.10
C VAL A 33 -37.62 10.37 -12.34
N ASN A 34 -38.23 11.23 -13.16
CA ASN A 34 -37.71 12.58 -13.41
C ASN A 34 -37.73 13.45 -12.16
N MET A 35 -38.77 13.34 -11.32
CA MET A 35 -38.80 14.04 -10.04
C MET A 35 -37.70 13.57 -9.10
N MET A 36 -37.45 12.28 -9.02
CA MET A 36 -36.33 11.74 -8.22
C MET A 36 -34.97 12.24 -8.75
N ILE A 37 -34.75 12.23 -10.06
CA ILE A 37 -33.53 12.77 -10.68
C ILE A 37 -33.39 14.25 -10.34
N PHE A 38 -34.45 15.03 -10.47
CA PHE A 38 -34.43 16.45 -10.12
C PHE A 38 -34.07 16.69 -8.64
N VAL A 39 -34.69 15.92 -7.74
CA VAL A 39 -34.38 16.01 -6.29
C VAL A 39 -32.91 15.68 -6.02
N ILE A 40 -32.38 14.61 -6.65
CA ILE A 40 -30.97 14.22 -6.52
C ILE A 40 -30.05 15.33 -7.07
N LEU A 41 -30.31 15.84 -8.26
CA LEU A 41 -29.53 16.91 -8.85
C LEU A 41 -29.59 18.19 -8.01
N PHE A 42 -30.79 18.57 -7.54
CA PHE A 42 -30.95 19.72 -6.65
C PHE A 42 -30.23 19.54 -5.32
N ALA A 43 -30.34 18.38 -4.69
CA ALA A 43 -29.60 18.05 -3.49
C ALA A 43 -28.07 18.12 -3.72
N ARG A 44 -27.61 17.58 -4.87
CA ARG A 44 -26.20 17.65 -5.25
C ARG A 44 -25.70 19.08 -5.36
N THR A 45 -26.44 20.00 -5.99
CA THR A 45 -26.03 21.42 -6.11
C THR A 45 -26.00 22.17 -4.78
N ARG A 46 -26.69 21.66 -3.74
CA ARG A 46 -26.73 22.28 -2.41
C ARG A 46 -25.80 21.62 -1.40
N LEU A 47 -25.52 20.32 -1.58
CA LEU A 47 -24.75 19.52 -0.61
C LEU A 47 -23.31 19.29 -1.04
N VAL A 48 -23.02 19.33 -2.34
CA VAL A 48 -21.65 19.15 -2.85
C VAL A 48 -21.03 20.51 -3.06
N SER A 49 -19.94 20.79 -2.34
CA SER A 49 -19.12 21.97 -2.59
C SER A 49 -18.58 21.92 -4.01
N THR A 50 -18.83 22.96 -4.78
CA THR A 50 -18.34 23.13 -6.15
C THR A 50 -17.56 24.42 -6.22
N GLY A 51 -16.45 24.41 -6.94
CA GLY A 51 -15.55 25.55 -7.08
C GLY A 51 -14.16 25.22 -6.56
N ASP A 52 -13.28 26.18 -6.66
CA ASP A 52 -11.93 26.08 -6.17
C ASP A 52 -11.87 26.50 -4.71
N VAL A 53 -10.99 25.87 -3.94
CA VAL A 53 -10.69 26.18 -2.55
C VAL A 53 -9.20 26.44 -2.40
N THR A 54 -8.85 27.30 -1.47
CA THR A 54 -7.46 27.63 -1.16
C THR A 54 -6.98 26.81 0.04
N VAL A 55 -5.83 26.16 -0.10
CA VAL A 55 -5.17 25.42 0.98
C VAL A 55 -3.87 26.13 1.34
N GLU A 56 -3.84 26.82 2.47
CA GLU A 56 -2.66 27.46 3.05
C GLU A 56 -1.83 26.39 3.78
N ILE A 57 -0.57 26.20 3.37
CA ILE A 57 0.31 25.16 3.87
C ILE A 57 1.45 25.76 4.70
N ASN A 58 1.61 25.29 5.94
CA ASN A 58 2.68 25.71 6.89
C ASN A 58 2.73 27.22 7.14
N GLY A 59 1.62 27.95 6.91
CA GLY A 59 1.59 29.41 7.05
C GLY A 59 2.44 30.17 6.01
N ASP A 60 2.84 29.50 4.94
CA ASP A 60 3.70 30.03 3.89
C ASP A 60 2.86 30.43 2.67
N PRO A 61 2.78 31.71 2.31
CA PRO A 61 2.01 32.15 1.14
C PRO A 61 2.52 31.54 -0.19
N GLU A 62 3.83 31.21 -0.29
CA GLU A 62 4.42 30.63 -1.50
C GLU A 62 4.03 29.15 -1.66
N LYS A 63 3.63 28.48 -0.58
CA LYS A 63 3.15 27.09 -0.57
C LYS A 63 1.63 26.99 -0.62
N THR A 64 0.92 28.10 -0.76
CA THR A 64 -0.52 28.12 -0.88
C THR A 64 -0.97 27.60 -2.25
N ILE A 65 -1.85 26.61 -2.27
CA ILE A 65 -2.37 25.98 -3.48
C ILE A 65 -3.87 26.27 -3.63
N THR A 66 -4.34 26.32 -4.88
CA THR A 66 -5.76 26.40 -5.22
C THR A 66 -6.17 25.12 -5.93
N VAL A 67 -7.16 24.42 -5.39
CA VAL A 67 -7.56 23.08 -5.82
C VAL A 67 -9.07 22.95 -5.91
N PRO A 68 -9.61 22.07 -6.75
CA PRO A 68 -11.05 21.80 -6.80
C PRO A 68 -11.57 21.23 -5.49
N ALA A 69 -12.72 21.72 -5.03
CA ALA A 69 -13.40 21.13 -3.88
C ALA A 69 -13.96 19.72 -4.22
N GLY A 70 -14.01 18.82 -3.23
CA GLY A 70 -14.70 17.54 -3.33
C GLY A 70 -13.84 16.30 -3.08
N GLY A 71 -12.52 16.40 -3.13
CA GLY A 71 -11.58 15.30 -2.87
C GLY A 71 -11.31 15.07 -1.37
N LYS A 72 -10.43 14.10 -1.10
CA LYS A 72 -9.80 13.93 0.21
C LYS A 72 -8.46 14.65 0.21
N LEU A 73 -8.09 15.25 1.34
CA LEU A 73 -6.89 16.08 1.45
C LEU A 73 -5.61 15.32 1.04
N LEU A 74 -5.47 14.05 1.41
CA LEU A 74 -4.32 13.22 1.00
C LEU A 74 -4.16 13.16 -0.53
N GLN A 75 -5.24 12.86 -1.23
CA GLN A 75 -5.22 12.76 -2.69
C GLN A 75 -5.06 14.13 -3.35
N THR A 76 -5.76 15.13 -2.84
CA THR A 76 -5.68 16.51 -3.34
C THR A 76 -4.26 17.07 -3.25
N LEU A 77 -3.53 16.78 -2.16
CA LEU A 77 -2.13 17.18 -2.01
C LEU A 77 -1.24 16.38 -2.97
N ALA A 78 -1.47 15.09 -3.12
CA ALA A 78 -0.70 14.26 -4.06
C ALA A 78 -0.85 14.71 -5.53
N GLU A 79 -2.03 15.22 -5.92
CA GLU A 79 -2.27 15.82 -7.25
C GLU A 79 -1.50 17.14 -7.47
N GLN A 80 -0.94 17.70 -6.41
CA GLN A 80 -0.09 18.89 -6.41
C GLN A 80 1.39 18.56 -6.09
N ASP A 81 1.79 17.31 -6.31
CA ASP A 81 3.13 16.78 -6.03
C ASP A 81 3.56 16.90 -4.55
N LEU A 82 2.60 16.98 -3.63
CA LEU A 82 2.82 17.00 -2.19
C LEU A 82 2.42 15.65 -1.59
N PHE A 83 3.40 14.76 -1.45
CA PHE A 83 3.16 13.38 -1.08
C PHE A 83 3.29 13.17 0.42
N LEU A 84 2.17 12.91 1.11
CA LEU A 84 2.19 12.48 2.51
C LEU A 84 2.36 10.95 2.60
N SER A 85 3.07 10.54 3.64
CA SER A 85 3.22 9.15 4.02
C SER A 85 1.85 8.46 4.18
N SER A 86 1.63 7.31 3.55
CA SER A 86 0.38 6.54 3.69
C SER A 86 0.58 5.07 3.34
N ALA A 87 0.92 4.22 4.32
CA ALA A 87 1.13 2.79 4.09
C ALA A 87 -0.15 2.04 3.71
N CYS A 88 -1.33 2.49 4.16
CA CYS A 88 -2.62 1.86 3.85
C CYS A 88 -3.27 2.39 2.56
N GLY A 89 -2.61 3.31 1.84
CA GLY A 89 -3.17 3.91 0.63
C GLY A 89 -4.44 4.73 0.84
N GLY A 90 -4.56 5.39 1.99
CA GLY A 90 -5.72 6.24 2.28
C GLY A 90 -6.88 5.55 3.02
N GLY A 91 -6.71 4.29 3.42
CA GLY A 91 -7.74 3.51 4.13
C GLY A 91 -8.01 3.93 5.59
N GLY A 92 -7.26 4.88 6.15
CA GLY A 92 -7.46 5.38 7.52
C GLY A 92 -6.97 4.45 8.62
N THR A 93 -6.17 3.43 8.31
CA THR A 93 -5.78 2.37 9.26
C THR A 93 -4.35 2.45 9.76
N CYS A 94 -3.41 3.04 8.98
CA CYS A 94 -1.99 3.10 9.35
C CYS A 94 -1.60 4.33 10.17
N ALA A 95 -2.45 5.35 10.22
CA ALA A 95 -2.22 6.61 10.91
C ALA A 95 -0.95 7.39 10.49
N GLN A 96 -0.39 7.14 9.30
CA GLN A 96 0.83 7.80 8.84
C GLN A 96 0.56 9.14 8.12
N CYS A 97 -0.59 9.30 7.47
CA CYS A 97 -0.95 10.52 6.74
C CYS A 97 -1.37 11.67 7.67
N ARG A 98 -0.58 11.85 8.74
CA ARG A 98 -0.84 12.85 9.79
C ARG A 98 -0.53 14.25 9.30
N CYS A 99 -1.43 15.17 9.54
CA CYS A 99 -1.24 16.61 9.35
C CYS A 99 -2.05 17.36 10.39
N GLN A 100 -1.71 18.62 10.66
CA GLN A 100 -2.57 19.47 11.47
C GLN A 100 -3.50 20.24 10.54
N VAL A 101 -4.79 20.31 10.88
CA VAL A 101 -5.81 21.01 10.11
C VAL A 101 -6.49 22.02 11.03
N PHE A 102 -6.05 23.27 10.94
CA PHE A 102 -6.51 24.34 11.82
C PHE A 102 -7.86 24.91 11.40
N ASP A 103 -8.14 24.90 10.08
CA ASP A 103 -9.40 25.39 9.52
C ASP A 103 -9.81 24.57 8.29
N GLY A 104 -11.11 24.54 7.98
CA GLY A 104 -11.68 23.89 6.79
C GLY A 104 -11.81 22.37 6.85
N GLY A 105 -11.24 21.70 7.86
CA GLY A 105 -11.22 20.22 7.95
C GLY A 105 -12.48 19.58 8.52
N GLY A 106 -13.42 20.36 9.04
CA GLY A 106 -14.60 19.83 9.74
C GLY A 106 -14.26 19.11 11.05
N SER A 107 -15.22 18.38 11.61
CA SER A 107 -15.02 17.61 12.85
C SER A 107 -14.19 16.36 12.60
N ILE A 108 -13.45 15.92 13.64
CA ILE A 108 -12.76 14.63 13.62
C ILE A 108 -13.76 13.49 13.44
N LEU A 109 -13.42 12.51 12.60
CA LEU A 109 -14.26 11.35 12.32
C LEU A 109 -13.97 10.21 13.32
N ALA A 110 -14.98 9.36 13.57
CA ALA A 110 -14.80 8.18 14.42
C ALA A 110 -13.66 7.25 13.95
N THR A 111 -13.40 7.19 12.64
CA THR A 111 -12.28 6.45 12.05
C THR A 111 -10.92 7.04 12.40
N GLU A 112 -10.84 8.32 12.74
CA GLU A 112 -9.61 9.00 13.13
C GLU A 112 -9.38 8.98 14.64
N GLU A 113 -10.48 8.96 15.42
CA GLU A 113 -10.42 9.12 16.87
C GLU A 113 -9.53 8.11 17.59
N ALA A 114 -9.49 6.87 17.09
CA ALA A 114 -8.68 5.80 17.66
C ALA A 114 -7.16 6.02 17.51
N HIS A 115 -6.74 6.89 16.57
CA HIS A 115 -5.35 7.15 16.24
C HIS A 115 -4.74 8.35 16.94
N PHE A 116 -5.55 9.13 17.67
CA PHE A 116 -5.12 10.35 18.32
C PHE A 116 -5.49 10.38 19.79
N ASN A 117 -4.52 10.76 20.63
CA ASN A 117 -4.78 11.04 22.02
C ASN A 117 -5.46 12.42 22.18
N ASN A 118 -5.93 12.73 23.41
CA ASN A 118 -6.66 13.98 23.68
C ASN A 118 -5.84 15.24 23.47
N ARG A 119 -4.50 15.19 23.58
CA ARG A 119 -3.62 16.31 23.31
C ARG A 119 -3.53 16.56 21.81
N GLU A 120 -3.26 15.51 21.04
CA GLU A 120 -3.18 15.58 19.58
C GLU A 120 -4.48 16.10 18.96
N LYS A 121 -5.65 15.66 19.46
CA LYS A 121 -6.96 16.18 19.04
C LYS A 121 -7.10 17.68 19.29
N LYS A 122 -6.59 18.18 20.43
CA LYS A 122 -6.59 19.62 20.75
C LYS A 122 -5.60 20.40 19.91
N ASP A 123 -4.50 19.76 19.49
CA ASP A 123 -3.46 20.32 18.63
C ASP A 123 -3.82 20.16 17.13
N PHE A 124 -5.09 19.90 16.80
CA PHE A 124 -5.66 19.81 15.46
C PHE A 124 -5.09 18.73 14.56
N TRP A 125 -4.50 17.67 15.13
CA TRP A 125 -4.03 16.52 14.35
C TRP A 125 -5.18 15.75 13.70
N ARG A 126 -5.03 15.46 12.41
CA ARG A 126 -5.99 14.74 11.57
C ARG A 126 -5.27 13.73 10.67
N LEU A 127 -6.03 12.79 10.14
CA LEU A 127 -5.57 11.93 9.04
C LEU A 127 -6.01 12.57 7.71
N SER A 128 -5.05 13.05 6.91
CA SER A 128 -5.36 13.72 5.64
C SER A 128 -6.23 12.88 4.69
N CYS A 129 -6.10 11.55 4.74
CA CYS A 129 -6.94 10.62 3.98
C CYS A 129 -8.41 10.59 4.43
N GLN A 130 -8.74 11.12 5.62
CA GLN A 130 -10.10 11.20 6.13
C GLN A 130 -10.70 12.60 6.01
N VAL A 131 -9.87 13.62 5.86
CA VAL A 131 -10.28 15.03 5.76
C VAL A 131 -10.84 15.34 4.37
N PRO A 132 -12.11 15.77 4.24
CA PRO A 132 -12.65 16.21 2.96
C PRO A 132 -12.26 17.65 2.65
N VAL A 133 -11.90 17.94 1.42
CA VAL A 133 -11.60 19.30 0.93
C VAL A 133 -12.90 19.95 0.46
N LYS A 134 -13.53 20.81 1.29
CA LYS A 134 -14.83 21.40 0.99
C LYS A 134 -14.86 22.92 1.03
N SER A 135 -13.93 23.54 1.68
CA SER A 135 -13.78 24.99 1.87
C SER A 135 -12.30 25.33 1.97
N ASP A 136 -11.97 26.61 2.01
CA ASP A 136 -10.61 27.06 2.30
C ASP A 136 -10.07 26.41 3.56
N MET A 137 -8.79 26.03 3.54
CA MET A 137 -8.15 25.25 4.59
C MET A 137 -6.84 25.90 5.03
N LYS A 138 -6.52 25.70 6.31
CA LYS A 138 -5.19 26.00 6.87
C LYS A 138 -4.63 24.72 7.45
N ILE A 139 -3.50 24.27 6.91
CA ILE A 139 -2.88 23.02 7.31
C ILE A 139 -1.39 23.18 7.61
N THR A 140 -0.87 22.27 8.43
CA THR A 140 0.57 22.05 8.57
C THR A 140 0.87 20.61 8.24
N VAL A 141 1.81 20.40 7.33
CA VAL A 141 2.34 19.10 6.93
C VAL A 141 3.80 18.98 7.34
N PRO A 142 4.32 17.76 7.58
CA PRO A 142 5.74 17.54 7.84
C PRO A 142 6.63 18.03 6.70
N ASP A 143 7.83 18.52 7.02
CA ASP A 143 8.76 19.06 6.02
C ASP A 143 9.22 18.03 4.98
N GLU A 144 9.23 16.75 5.34
CA GLU A 144 9.54 15.61 4.46
C GLU A 144 8.65 15.54 3.21
N VAL A 145 7.43 16.08 3.29
CA VAL A 145 6.48 16.15 2.17
C VAL A 145 7.06 16.93 0.99
N PHE A 146 7.87 17.96 1.26
CA PHE A 146 8.49 18.79 0.22
C PHE A 146 9.74 18.14 -0.40
N GLY A 147 10.28 17.08 0.21
CA GLY A 147 11.39 16.29 -0.31
C GLY A 147 10.96 15.04 -1.08
N ALA A 148 9.73 14.61 -0.93
CA ALA A 148 9.21 13.45 -1.64
C ALA A 148 8.99 13.75 -3.12
N LYS A 149 9.39 12.82 -3.99
CA LYS A 149 9.25 12.93 -5.45
C LYS A 149 8.50 11.73 -6.01
N LYS A 150 8.07 11.88 -7.25
CA LYS A 150 7.49 10.82 -8.07
C LYS A 150 8.47 10.39 -9.15
N TRP A 151 8.67 9.07 -9.32
CA TRP A 151 9.48 8.51 -10.40
C TRP A 151 8.71 7.43 -11.15
N GLU A 152 8.85 7.41 -12.45
CA GLU A 152 8.52 6.26 -13.28
C GLU A 152 9.78 5.40 -13.43
N THR A 153 9.80 4.26 -12.74
CA THR A 153 10.93 3.32 -12.73
C THR A 153 10.73 2.20 -13.73
N THR A 154 11.81 1.46 -14.00
CA THR A 154 11.78 0.29 -14.88
C THR A 154 12.19 -0.95 -14.08
N VAL A 155 11.44 -2.04 -14.22
CA VAL A 155 11.79 -3.32 -13.60
C VAL A 155 13.08 -3.86 -14.24
N LYS A 156 14.12 -3.97 -13.44
CA LYS A 156 15.39 -4.60 -13.82
C LYS A 156 15.34 -6.11 -13.72
N SER A 157 14.81 -6.61 -12.60
CA SER A 157 14.58 -8.03 -12.30
C SER A 157 13.45 -8.18 -11.28
N ASN A 158 12.82 -9.35 -11.27
CA ASN A 158 11.77 -9.72 -10.32
C ASN A 158 11.78 -11.25 -10.13
N GLU A 159 12.72 -11.74 -9.33
CA GLU A 159 13.05 -13.17 -9.21
C GLU A 159 12.68 -13.68 -7.81
N ASN A 160 12.29 -14.94 -7.70
CA ASN A 160 12.04 -15.55 -6.40
C ASN A 160 13.35 -15.65 -5.59
N VAL A 161 13.30 -15.24 -4.34
CA VAL A 161 14.36 -15.45 -3.33
C VAL A 161 13.90 -16.40 -2.23
N ALA A 162 12.61 -16.69 -2.21
CA ALA A 162 11.96 -17.70 -1.37
C ALA A 162 10.65 -18.12 -2.02
N THR A 163 10.01 -19.18 -1.54
CA THR A 163 8.78 -19.75 -2.14
C THR A 163 7.74 -18.68 -2.46
N PHE A 164 7.50 -17.76 -1.54
CA PHE A 164 6.45 -16.73 -1.63
C PHE A 164 7.00 -15.31 -1.58
N ILE A 165 8.31 -15.11 -1.85
CA ILE A 165 8.95 -13.80 -1.85
C ILE A 165 9.80 -13.65 -3.10
N LYS A 166 9.60 -12.52 -3.80
CA LYS A 166 10.48 -12.07 -4.88
C LYS A 166 11.33 -10.89 -4.45
N GLU A 167 12.55 -10.83 -4.95
CA GLU A 167 13.37 -9.64 -4.98
C GLU A 167 13.00 -8.85 -6.24
N LEU A 168 12.33 -7.71 -6.04
CA LEU A 168 12.04 -6.77 -7.09
C LEU A 168 13.12 -5.70 -7.10
N ILE A 169 13.83 -5.57 -8.23
CA ILE A 169 14.81 -4.50 -8.45
C ILE A 169 14.27 -3.55 -9.51
N LEU A 170 14.16 -2.28 -9.14
CA LEU A 170 13.76 -1.19 -10.03
C LEU A 170 14.97 -0.35 -10.39
N GLU A 171 15.09 0.06 -11.64
CA GLU A 171 16.03 1.07 -12.12
C GLU A 171 15.36 2.44 -12.13
N LEU A 172 16.05 3.42 -11.58
CA LEU A 172 15.66 4.83 -11.68
C LEU A 172 15.92 5.38 -13.09
N PRO A 173 15.23 6.46 -13.49
CA PRO A 173 15.57 7.17 -14.70
C PRO A 173 17.04 7.61 -14.69
N GLU A 174 17.67 7.69 -15.87
CA GLU A 174 19.08 8.05 -16.02
C GLU A 174 19.39 9.41 -15.38
N GLY A 175 20.40 9.44 -14.53
CA GLY A 175 20.82 10.63 -13.80
C GLY A 175 20.04 10.92 -12.50
N GLU A 176 18.98 10.17 -12.22
CA GLU A 176 18.22 10.31 -10.98
C GLU A 176 18.83 9.45 -9.86
N ALA A 177 18.75 9.99 -8.64
CA ALA A 177 19.09 9.29 -7.42
C ALA A 177 18.06 9.60 -6.35
N VAL A 178 17.69 8.61 -5.57
CA VAL A 178 16.87 8.79 -4.38
C VAL A 178 17.78 8.92 -3.18
N GLY A 179 17.78 10.11 -2.57
CA GLY A 179 18.44 10.30 -1.28
C GLY A 179 17.51 9.81 -0.17
N PHE A 180 17.88 8.75 0.52
CA PHE A 180 17.10 8.20 1.62
C PHE A 180 18.00 7.74 2.76
N ASP A 181 17.41 7.56 3.93
CA ASP A 181 18.07 6.91 5.07
C ASP A 181 17.65 5.44 5.15
N ALA A 182 18.57 4.59 5.60
CA ALA A 182 18.32 3.16 5.77
C ALA A 182 17.11 2.93 6.70
N GLY A 183 16.25 1.99 6.32
CA GLY A 183 14.96 1.75 6.98
C GLY A 183 13.79 2.50 6.36
N GLY A 184 14.05 3.39 5.40
CA GLY A 184 13.03 4.08 4.63
C GLY A 184 12.22 3.15 3.71
N TYR A 185 11.12 3.69 3.18
CA TYR A 185 10.23 3.00 2.25
C TYR A 185 9.78 3.93 1.12
N VAL A 186 9.24 3.35 0.07
CA VAL A 186 8.50 4.09 -0.96
C VAL A 186 7.06 3.63 -1.02
N GLN A 187 6.21 4.48 -1.58
CA GLN A 187 4.86 4.10 -1.97
C GLN A 187 4.88 3.71 -3.45
N MET A 188 4.23 2.61 -3.79
CA MET A 188 4.10 2.10 -5.15
C MET A 188 2.66 2.27 -5.61
N GLU A 189 2.48 2.87 -6.78
CA GLU A 189 1.18 3.03 -7.42
C GLU A 189 0.87 1.80 -8.26
N ILE A 190 -0.20 1.12 -7.91
CA ILE A 190 -0.67 -0.07 -8.61
C ILE A 190 -1.87 0.36 -9.45
N PRO A 191 -1.82 0.25 -10.78
CA PRO A 191 -2.93 0.61 -11.64
C PRO A 191 -4.10 -0.36 -11.48
N ALA A 192 -5.23 -0.05 -12.12
CA ALA A 192 -6.27 -1.05 -12.32
C ALA A 192 -5.73 -2.19 -13.19
N TYR A 193 -5.93 -3.44 -12.77
CA TYR A 193 -5.39 -4.62 -13.46
C TYR A 193 -6.21 -5.87 -13.17
N GLU A 194 -6.00 -6.90 -13.98
CA GLU A 194 -6.43 -8.27 -13.74
C GLU A 194 -5.24 -9.21 -13.92
N ALA A 195 -5.01 -10.10 -12.96
CA ALA A 195 -3.95 -11.11 -13.02
C ALA A 195 -4.45 -12.48 -12.57
N ASP A 196 -4.15 -13.51 -13.36
CA ASP A 196 -4.34 -14.91 -13.04
C ASP A 196 -2.99 -15.48 -12.59
N TYR A 197 -2.91 -16.06 -11.39
CA TYR A 197 -1.65 -16.54 -10.82
C TYR A 197 -1.04 -17.69 -11.60
N LYS A 198 -1.82 -18.36 -12.46
CA LYS A 198 -1.30 -19.36 -13.39
C LYS A 198 -0.29 -18.82 -14.41
N ASN A 199 -0.32 -17.49 -14.62
CA ASN A 199 0.55 -16.79 -15.55
C ASN A 199 1.78 -16.19 -14.87
N PHE A 200 1.94 -16.37 -13.54
CA PHE A 200 3.10 -15.88 -12.82
C PHE A 200 4.35 -16.70 -13.18
N GLU A 201 5.45 -16.01 -13.35
CA GLU A 201 6.76 -16.66 -13.53
C GLU A 201 7.29 -17.06 -12.15
N ILE A 202 7.29 -18.36 -11.88
CA ILE A 202 7.77 -18.95 -10.63
C ILE A 202 8.87 -19.93 -10.98
N GLU A 203 10.00 -19.84 -10.29
CA GLU A 203 11.13 -20.75 -10.49
C GLU A 203 10.72 -22.17 -10.09
N LYS A 204 11.27 -23.16 -10.83
CA LYS A 204 10.86 -24.56 -10.72
C LYS A 204 10.97 -25.15 -9.32
N GLU A 205 11.94 -24.69 -8.56
CA GLU A 205 12.17 -25.17 -7.19
C GLU A 205 11.04 -24.80 -6.22
N TYR A 206 10.27 -23.72 -6.52
CA TYR A 206 9.17 -23.25 -5.68
C TYR A 206 7.79 -23.70 -6.16
N LEU A 207 7.69 -24.19 -7.40
CA LEU A 207 6.41 -24.47 -8.06
C LEU A 207 5.58 -25.54 -7.32
N GLU A 208 6.24 -26.58 -6.80
CA GLU A 208 5.57 -27.65 -6.03
C GLU A 208 4.81 -27.10 -4.82
N ASP A 209 5.39 -26.14 -4.09
CA ASP A 209 4.72 -25.51 -2.95
C ASP A 209 3.54 -24.63 -3.41
N TRP A 210 3.67 -23.93 -4.53
CA TRP A 210 2.58 -23.15 -5.11
C TRP A 210 1.37 -24.01 -5.50
N GLU A 211 1.62 -25.21 -6.05
CA GLU A 211 0.59 -26.19 -6.37
C GLU A 211 -0.01 -26.81 -5.10
N LYS A 212 0.84 -27.25 -4.17
CA LYS A 212 0.44 -27.83 -2.88
C LYS A 212 -0.49 -26.94 -2.07
N PHE A 213 -0.17 -25.65 -2.01
CA PHE A 213 -0.98 -24.66 -1.30
C PHE A 213 -2.07 -24.03 -2.17
N LYS A 214 -2.27 -24.51 -3.41
CA LYS A 214 -3.27 -24.02 -4.37
C LYS A 214 -3.18 -22.54 -4.67
N VAL A 215 -1.99 -21.94 -4.55
CA VAL A 215 -1.79 -20.52 -4.75
C VAL A 215 -2.05 -20.12 -6.21
N LEU A 216 -1.74 -21.01 -7.17
CA LEU A 216 -2.00 -20.81 -8.60
C LEU A 216 -3.49 -20.73 -8.98
N GLU A 217 -4.41 -21.13 -8.08
CA GLU A 217 -5.86 -21.06 -8.34
C GLU A 217 -6.42 -19.64 -8.15
N ASN A 218 -5.62 -18.71 -7.61
CA ASN A 218 -6.05 -17.35 -7.31
C ASN A 218 -6.08 -16.43 -8.53
N LYS A 219 -6.93 -15.43 -8.46
CA LYS A 219 -7.01 -14.30 -9.39
C LYS A 219 -7.14 -13.01 -8.61
N SER A 220 -6.40 -12.00 -9.03
CA SER A 220 -6.50 -10.66 -8.45
C SER A 220 -7.08 -9.70 -9.47
N ILE A 221 -8.12 -8.96 -9.07
CA ILE A 221 -8.80 -7.96 -9.90
C ILE A 221 -8.88 -6.67 -9.11
N VAL A 222 -8.21 -5.65 -9.61
CA VAL A 222 -8.18 -4.31 -9.02
C VAL A 222 -8.80 -3.34 -10.02
N LYS A 223 -9.90 -2.71 -9.65
CA LYS A 223 -10.72 -1.86 -10.54
C LYS A 223 -10.29 -0.41 -10.54
N GLU A 224 -9.68 0.04 -9.45
CA GLU A 224 -9.21 1.41 -9.26
C GLU A 224 -7.76 1.38 -8.77
N PRO A 225 -6.93 2.36 -9.14
CA PRO A 225 -5.56 2.41 -8.66
C PRO A 225 -5.45 2.37 -7.15
N VAL A 226 -4.49 1.64 -6.62
CA VAL A 226 -4.20 1.58 -5.19
C VAL A 226 -2.72 1.89 -4.94
N ILE A 227 -2.43 2.49 -3.78
CA ILE A 227 -1.06 2.79 -3.34
C ILE A 227 -0.73 1.96 -2.12
N ARG A 228 0.47 1.34 -2.09
CA ARG A 228 0.97 0.59 -0.93
C ARG A 228 2.44 0.88 -0.68
N ALA A 229 2.83 0.86 0.59
CA ALA A 229 4.19 1.09 1.03
C ALA A 229 5.03 -0.20 1.01
N TYR A 230 6.28 -0.09 0.56
CA TYR A 230 7.27 -1.16 0.57
C TYR A 230 8.62 -0.64 1.03
N SER A 231 9.17 -1.27 2.07
CA SER A 231 10.50 -0.94 2.61
C SER A 231 11.60 -1.28 1.63
N MET A 232 12.57 -0.40 1.50
CA MET A 232 13.76 -0.62 0.68
C MET A 232 14.70 -1.64 1.33
N ALA A 233 15.22 -2.57 0.54
CA ALA A 233 16.20 -3.55 0.96
C ALA A 233 17.64 -3.13 0.60
N ASN A 234 17.81 -2.23 -0.38
CA ASN A 234 19.10 -1.61 -0.64
C ASN A 234 19.44 -0.57 0.43
N TYR A 235 20.73 -0.31 0.64
CA TYR A 235 21.20 0.81 1.46
C TYR A 235 21.57 2.01 0.56
N PRO A 236 21.76 3.23 1.11
CA PRO A 236 21.88 4.45 0.32
C PRO A 236 23.00 4.49 -0.73
N GLU A 237 24.06 3.69 -0.58
CA GLU A 237 25.16 3.64 -1.57
C GLU A 237 24.92 2.65 -2.72
N GLU A 238 23.90 1.82 -2.69
CA GLU A 238 23.45 1.04 -3.86
C GLU A 238 22.64 1.96 -4.79
N LYS A 239 23.34 2.90 -5.44
CA LYS A 239 22.75 3.99 -6.24
C LYS A 239 22.19 3.50 -7.58
N GLY A 240 21.20 4.25 -8.12
CA GLY A 240 20.60 3.98 -9.43
C GLY A 240 19.56 2.85 -9.43
N ILE A 241 19.42 2.15 -8.32
CA ILE A 241 18.44 1.08 -8.16
C ILE A 241 17.66 1.23 -6.85
N MET A 242 16.49 0.61 -6.83
CA MET A 242 15.73 0.37 -5.60
C MET A 242 15.36 -1.10 -5.52
N LYS A 243 15.67 -1.73 -4.38
CA LYS A 243 15.50 -3.16 -4.14
C LYS A 243 14.43 -3.39 -3.09
N PHE A 244 13.54 -4.37 -3.32
CA PHE A 244 12.43 -4.70 -2.44
C PHE A 244 12.26 -6.20 -2.31
N ASN A 245 11.79 -6.64 -1.13
CA ASN A 245 11.38 -8.03 -0.93
C ASN A 245 9.84 -8.08 -0.90
N ILE A 246 9.26 -8.53 -1.99
CA ILE A 246 7.81 -8.59 -2.18
C ILE A 246 7.28 -9.96 -1.79
N ARG A 247 6.52 -10.04 -0.69
CA ARG A 247 5.82 -11.27 -0.32
C ARG A 247 4.44 -11.27 -0.94
N ILE A 248 4.09 -12.36 -1.65
CA ILE A 248 2.73 -12.55 -2.15
C ILE A 248 1.75 -12.73 -0.98
N ALA A 249 0.68 -11.97 -0.98
CA ALA A 249 -0.41 -12.10 -0.01
C ALA A 249 -1.53 -12.95 -0.62
N SER A 250 -1.34 -14.27 -0.61
CA SER A 250 -2.35 -15.23 -1.04
C SER A 250 -3.35 -15.49 0.09
N PRO A 251 -4.65 -15.64 -0.20
CA PRO A 251 -5.63 -16.05 0.79
C PRO A 251 -5.34 -17.47 1.29
N PRO A 252 -5.67 -17.79 2.55
CA PRO A 252 -5.61 -19.16 3.03
C PRO A 252 -6.49 -20.09 2.18
N PRO A 253 -6.06 -21.32 1.89
CA PRO A 253 -6.84 -22.27 1.10
C PRO A 253 -8.26 -22.47 1.69
N GLY A 254 -9.27 -22.44 0.83
CA GLY A 254 -10.67 -22.65 1.22
C GLY A 254 -11.36 -21.45 1.88
N THR A 255 -10.77 -20.26 1.79
CA THR A 255 -11.40 -19.00 2.23
C THR A 255 -11.80 -18.14 1.03
N ASP A 256 -12.81 -17.27 1.22
CA ASP A 256 -13.27 -16.31 0.22
C ASP A 256 -12.54 -14.95 0.31
N PHE A 257 -11.42 -14.88 1.04
CA PHE A 257 -10.64 -13.65 1.11
C PHE A 257 -10.00 -13.35 -0.25
N PRO A 258 -10.00 -12.09 -0.68
CA PRO A 258 -9.32 -11.71 -1.92
C PRO A 258 -7.79 -11.78 -1.74
N PRO A 259 -7.04 -12.08 -2.82
CA PRO A 259 -5.59 -11.91 -2.85
C PRO A 259 -5.18 -10.45 -2.61
N GLY A 260 -3.95 -10.25 -2.13
CA GLY A 260 -3.42 -8.92 -1.91
C GLY A 260 -3.28 -8.13 -3.21
N GLU A 261 -3.94 -6.99 -3.29
CA GLU A 261 -4.02 -6.15 -4.49
C GLU A 261 -2.64 -5.74 -5.04
N ALA A 262 -1.80 -5.17 -4.18
CA ALA A 262 -0.49 -4.69 -4.61
C ALA A 262 0.52 -5.84 -4.80
N SER A 263 0.59 -6.76 -3.86
CA SER A 263 1.55 -7.86 -3.94
C SER A 263 1.33 -8.75 -5.16
N SER A 264 0.08 -8.96 -5.58
CA SER A 264 -0.23 -9.73 -6.80
C SER A 264 0.26 -9.04 -8.06
N TYR A 265 0.07 -7.73 -8.15
CA TYR A 265 0.58 -6.93 -9.26
C TYR A 265 2.10 -6.97 -9.33
N LEU A 266 2.74 -6.63 -8.21
CA LEU A 266 4.21 -6.57 -8.13
C LEU A 266 4.86 -7.92 -8.38
N PHE A 267 4.24 -9.00 -7.92
CA PHE A 267 4.74 -10.36 -8.14
C PHE A 267 4.69 -10.78 -9.62
N ASN A 268 3.75 -10.22 -10.39
CA ASN A 268 3.56 -10.49 -11.82
C ASN A 268 4.40 -9.60 -12.74
N LEU A 269 5.04 -8.54 -12.21
CA LEU A 269 5.88 -7.65 -13.01
C LEU A 269 7.04 -8.41 -13.66
N LYS A 270 7.36 -8.00 -14.88
CA LYS A 270 8.44 -8.57 -15.69
C LYS A 270 9.51 -7.52 -15.98
N LYS A 271 10.70 -8.00 -16.30
CA LYS A 271 11.80 -7.13 -16.72
C LYS A 271 11.35 -6.21 -17.86
N GLY A 272 11.57 -4.91 -17.69
CA GLY A 272 11.19 -3.85 -18.64
C GLY A 272 9.85 -3.19 -18.36
N ASP A 273 9.00 -3.77 -17.48
CA ASP A 273 7.76 -3.12 -17.08
C ASP A 273 8.03 -1.82 -16.33
N LYS A 274 7.04 -0.92 -16.36
CA LYS A 274 7.10 0.36 -15.67
C LYS A 274 6.34 0.31 -14.36
N LEU A 275 6.89 0.97 -13.34
CA LEU A 275 6.24 1.13 -12.05
C LEU A 275 6.45 2.55 -11.53
N THR A 276 5.35 3.20 -11.17
CA THR A 276 5.39 4.50 -10.51
C THR A 276 5.59 4.35 -9.02
N ILE A 277 6.56 5.09 -8.48
CA ILE A 277 6.85 5.14 -7.05
C ILE A 277 6.90 6.58 -6.55
N PHE A 278 6.63 6.75 -5.27
CA PHE A 278 6.68 8.03 -4.55
C PHE A 278 7.53 7.88 -3.29
N GLY A 279 8.29 8.89 -2.93
CA GLY A 279 9.07 8.87 -1.70
C GLY A 279 10.34 9.72 -1.76
N PRO A 280 11.34 9.41 -0.94
CA PRO A 280 11.32 8.39 0.13
C PRO A 280 10.51 8.84 1.33
N PHE A 281 10.07 7.87 2.14
CA PHE A 281 9.38 8.08 3.41
C PHE A 281 9.95 7.15 4.48
N GLY A 282 9.62 7.40 5.74
CA GLY A 282 9.83 6.46 6.84
C GLY A 282 10.38 7.11 8.10
N GLU A 283 10.06 6.46 9.23
CA GLU A 283 10.52 6.84 10.56
C GLU A 283 11.27 5.69 11.25
N PHE A 284 11.46 4.56 10.55
CA PHE A 284 12.17 3.41 11.08
C PHE A 284 13.68 3.59 10.90
N MET A 285 14.25 4.61 11.58
CA MET A 285 15.65 4.96 11.48
C MET A 285 16.45 4.41 12.68
N ALA A 286 17.73 4.13 12.46
CA ALA A 286 18.64 3.81 13.55
C ALA A 286 18.74 5.01 14.50
N LYS A 287 18.59 4.75 15.81
CA LYS A 287 18.71 5.82 16.81
C LYS A 287 20.14 6.30 16.91
N ASP A 288 20.32 7.62 17.04
CA ASP A 288 21.62 8.23 17.28
C ASP A 288 22.06 8.01 18.74
N THR A 289 22.61 6.84 19.00
CA THR A 289 23.15 6.40 20.29
C THR A 289 24.37 5.51 20.08
N GLN A 290 25.15 5.25 21.12
CA GLN A 290 26.25 4.28 21.08
C GLN A 290 25.84 2.89 21.61
N ASN A 291 24.55 2.70 21.89
CA ASN A 291 24.03 1.41 22.36
C ASN A 291 24.12 0.34 21.27
N GLU A 292 24.18 -0.90 21.70
CA GLU A 292 24.08 -2.06 20.83
C GLU A 292 22.81 -2.02 19.97
N MET A 293 22.90 -2.52 18.75
CA MET A 293 21.77 -2.70 17.84
C MET A 293 21.45 -4.18 17.70
N VAL A 294 20.22 -4.55 18.01
CA VAL A 294 19.69 -5.90 17.81
C VAL A 294 18.60 -5.84 16.75
N PHE A 295 18.88 -6.42 15.59
CA PHE A 295 17.93 -6.54 14.49
C PHE A 295 17.26 -7.91 14.55
N ILE A 296 15.94 -7.93 14.33
CA ILE A 296 15.15 -9.17 14.31
C ILE A 296 14.30 -9.15 13.04
N GLY A 297 14.43 -10.15 12.20
CA GLY A 297 13.73 -10.23 10.93
C GLY A 297 13.26 -11.64 10.60
N GLY A 298 12.28 -11.70 9.69
CA GLY A 298 11.79 -12.95 9.11
C GLY A 298 11.06 -12.70 7.81
N GLY A 299 11.25 -13.55 6.81
CA GLY A 299 10.64 -13.39 5.50
C GLY A 299 10.91 -12.02 4.87
N ALA A 300 9.89 -11.36 4.31
CA ALA A 300 10.03 -10.04 3.69
C ALA A 300 10.44 -8.90 4.66
N GLY A 301 10.36 -9.13 5.97
CA GLY A 301 10.94 -8.21 6.98
C GLY A 301 12.46 -8.08 6.89
N MET A 302 13.11 -8.91 6.08
CA MET A 302 14.51 -8.79 5.68
C MET A 302 14.82 -7.42 5.05
N ALA A 303 13.93 -6.84 4.26
CA ALA A 303 14.20 -5.62 3.50
C ALA A 303 14.79 -4.48 4.36
N PRO A 304 14.09 -3.94 5.37
CA PRO A 304 14.65 -2.85 6.17
C PRO A 304 15.86 -3.30 7.00
N MET A 305 15.94 -4.57 7.41
CA MET A 305 17.08 -5.08 8.19
C MET A 305 18.36 -5.08 7.35
N ARG A 306 18.28 -5.57 6.08
CA ARG A 306 19.40 -5.51 5.14
C ARG A 306 19.86 -4.07 4.93
N SER A 307 18.91 -3.18 4.64
CA SER A 307 19.20 -1.76 4.44
C SER A 307 19.99 -1.16 5.61
N HIS A 308 19.51 -1.37 6.86
CA HIS A 308 20.16 -0.86 8.05
C HIS A 308 21.56 -1.44 8.29
N ILE A 309 21.68 -2.78 8.25
CA ILE A 309 22.93 -3.45 8.58
C ILE A 309 24.02 -3.09 7.58
N PHE A 310 23.69 -3.10 6.29
CA PHE A 310 24.63 -2.69 5.24
C PHE A 310 25.03 -1.22 5.39
N ASP A 311 24.08 -0.35 5.70
CA ASP A 311 24.34 1.06 5.91
C ASP A 311 25.28 1.30 7.11
N GLN A 312 24.99 0.66 8.24
CA GLN A 312 25.80 0.79 9.47
C GLN A 312 27.22 0.27 9.29
N LEU A 313 27.39 -0.86 8.58
CA LEU A 313 28.70 -1.48 8.43
C LEU A 313 29.50 -0.92 7.24
N LEU A 314 28.85 -0.69 6.09
CA LEU A 314 29.57 -0.36 4.84
C LEU A 314 29.70 1.14 4.60
N ARG A 315 28.70 1.95 4.97
CA ARG A 315 28.70 3.39 4.73
C ARG A 315 29.12 4.19 5.96
N LEU A 316 28.54 3.84 7.13
CA LEU A 316 28.74 4.61 8.35
C LEU A 316 29.93 4.10 9.20
N ASP A 317 30.52 2.96 8.84
CA ASP A 317 31.64 2.32 9.54
C ASP A 317 31.41 2.29 11.08
N SER A 318 30.21 1.88 11.47
CA SER A 318 29.74 1.93 12.84
C SER A 318 30.54 0.97 13.72
N SER A 319 31.09 1.48 14.83
CA SER A 319 31.78 0.67 15.87
C SER A 319 30.80 0.03 16.86
N ARG A 320 29.52 0.27 16.76
CA ARG A 320 28.49 -0.30 17.65
C ARG A 320 28.44 -1.81 17.47
N LYS A 321 28.21 -2.53 18.56
CA LYS A 321 27.90 -3.96 18.49
C LYS A 321 26.55 -4.13 17.77
N ILE A 322 26.51 -4.96 16.74
CA ILE A 322 25.34 -5.23 15.92
C ILE A 322 25.10 -6.74 15.90
N SER A 323 23.89 -7.17 16.21
CA SER A 323 23.48 -8.55 16.02
C SER A 323 22.22 -8.62 15.15
N PHE A 324 22.20 -9.56 14.20
CA PHE A 324 21.05 -9.83 13.37
C PHE A 324 20.51 -11.24 13.61
N TRP A 325 19.28 -11.33 14.05
CA TRP A 325 18.56 -12.55 14.33
C TRP A 325 17.50 -12.77 13.25
N TYR A 326 17.76 -13.71 12.35
CA TYR A 326 16.90 -13.96 11.18
C TYR A 326 16.25 -15.34 11.26
N GLY A 327 14.91 -15.36 11.13
CA GLY A 327 14.10 -16.57 11.11
C GLY A 327 13.54 -16.86 9.72
N ALA A 328 13.71 -18.11 9.27
CA ALA A 328 13.07 -18.66 8.09
C ALA A 328 12.32 -19.95 8.45
N ARG A 329 11.48 -20.46 7.54
CA ARG A 329 10.80 -21.73 7.76
C ARG A 329 11.76 -22.92 7.54
N SER A 330 12.48 -22.90 6.42
CA SER A 330 13.49 -23.89 6.02
C SER A 330 14.64 -23.18 5.31
N LEU A 331 15.69 -23.90 4.90
CA LEU A 331 16.79 -23.29 4.13
C LEU A 331 16.31 -22.70 2.80
N LYS A 332 15.34 -23.30 2.16
CA LYS A 332 14.70 -22.82 0.93
C LYS A 332 14.07 -21.42 1.07
N GLU A 333 13.70 -21.05 2.29
CA GLU A 333 13.09 -19.75 2.61
C GLU A 333 14.11 -18.73 3.13
N MET A 334 15.38 -19.10 3.24
CA MET A 334 16.46 -18.24 3.72
C MET A 334 17.17 -17.61 2.52
N PHE A 335 17.18 -16.27 2.47
CA PHE A 335 17.82 -15.51 1.40
C PHE A 335 18.78 -14.45 1.95
N TYR A 336 19.75 -14.03 1.16
CA TYR A 336 20.88 -13.16 1.52
C TYR A 336 21.81 -13.74 2.59
N ASP A 337 21.72 -15.03 2.94
CA ASP A 337 22.53 -15.66 3.98
C ASP A 337 24.02 -15.48 3.73
N GLU A 338 24.46 -15.70 2.49
CA GLU A 338 25.88 -15.55 2.10
C GLU A 338 26.38 -14.11 2.33
N GLU A 339 25.58 -13.10 1.96
CA GLU A 339 25.93 -11.69 2.13
C GLU A 339 26.16 -11.37 3.63
N PHE A 340 25.28 -11.83 4.52
CA PHE A 340 25.42 -11.60 5.96
C PHE A 340 26.57 -12.40 6.57
N ARG A 341 26.82 -13.64 6.11
CA ARG A 341 27.98 -14.43 6.55
C ARG A 341 29.31 -13.79 6.12
N GLU A 342 29.36 -13.15 4.96
CA GLU A 342 30.53 -12.39 4.55
C GLU A 342 30.75 -11.15 5.41
N LEU A 343 29.69 -10.42 5.78
CA LEU A 343 29.77 -9.30 6.70
C LEU A 343 30.25 -9.76 8.08
N GLU A 344 29.73 -10.87 8.61
CA GLU A 344 30.14 -11.44 9.90
C GLU A 344 31.63 -11.80 9.93
N LYS A 345 32.17 -12.31 8.83
CA LYS A 345 33.62 -12.58 8.71
C LYS A 345 34.46 -11.32 8.66
N LYS A 346 33.92 -10.25 8.08
CA LYS A 346 34.65 -9.00 7.82
C LYS A 346 34.62 -8.05 9.01
N TYR A 347 33.53 -8.01 9.80
CA TYR A 347 33.29 -7.05 10.85
C TYR A 347 33.18 -7.74 12.22
N GLU A 348 34.18 -7.57 13.08
CA GLU A 348 34.23 -8.18 14.44
C GLU A 348 33.09 -7.75 15.36
N ASN A 349 32.50 -6.58 15.10
CA ASN A 349 31.37 -6.03 15.84
C ASN A 349 29.99 -6.47 15.32
N PHE A 350 29.94 -7.35 14.29
CA PHE A 350 28.71 -7.90 13.74
C PHE A 350 28.59 -9.40 13.99
N SER A 351 27.39 -9.85 14.37
CA SER A 351 27.05 -11.27 14.51
C SER A 351 25.72 -11.60 13.83
N TYR A 352 25.67 -12.73 13.14
CA TYR A 352 24.49 -13.17 12.39
C TYR A 352 23.99 -14.51 12.88
N HIS A 353 22.78 -14.54 13.43
CA HIS A 353 22.13 -15.70 14.03
C HIS A 353 20.90 -16.10 13.23
N THR A 354 20.80 -17.36 12.85
CA THR A 354 19.70 -17.87 12.03
C THR A 354 18.96 -19.00 12.74
N ALA A 355 17.65 -19.04 12.57
CA ALA A 355 16.81 -20.12 13.05
C ALA A 355 15.81 -20.59 11.99
N LEU A 356 15.58 -21.92 11.94
CA LEU A 356 14.55 -22.52 11.12
C LEU A 356 13.39 -23.01 11.99
N SER A 357 12.17 -22.54 11.65
CA SER A 357 10.98 -22.93 12.41
C SER A 357 10.43 -24.31 12.01
N ASP A 358 10.72 -24.76 10.79
CA ASP A 358 10.26 -26.03 10.21
C ASP A 358 11.32 -26.54 9.19
N PRO A 359 12.54 -26.92 9.69
CA PRO A 359 13.59 -27.40 8.79
C PRO A 359 13.18 -28.68 8.10
N LEU A 360 13.46 -28.77 6.81
CA LEU A 360 13.21 -29.96 6.01
C LEU A 360 14.29 -31.03 6.29
N PRO A 361 13.99 -32.31 6.13
CA PRO A 361 15.00 -33.39 6.31
C PRO A 361 16.26 -33.21 5.45
N GLU A 362 16.09 -32.68 4.23
CA GLU A 362 17.17 -32.38 3.30
C GLU A 362 18.03 -31.17 3.70
N ASP A 363 17.53 -30.28 4.55
CA ASP A 363 18.28 -29.11 5.02
C ASP A 363 19.52 -29.50 5.82
N SER A 364 19.54 -30.71 6.43
CA SER A 364 20.64 -31.13 7.32
C SER A 364 21.00 -30.09 8.36
N TRP A 365 19.98 -29.38 8.88
CA TRP A 365 20.12 -28.22 9.74
C TRP A 365 20.66 -28.57 11.13
N SER A 366 21.71 -27.88 11.58
CA SER A 366 22.31 -28.03 12.90
C SER A 366 22.28 -26.74 13.74
N GLY A 367 21.68 -25.64 13.20
CA GLY A 367 21.53 -24.37 13.90
C GLY A 367 20.31 -24.32 14.82
N TYR A 368 19.92 -23.12 15.24
CA TYR A 368 18.74 -22.92 16.07
C TYR A 368 17.46 -23.38 15.39
N THR A 369 16.57 -23.99 16.17
CA THR A 369 15.24 -24.43 15.68
C THR A 369 14.13 -23.74 16.46
N GLY A 370 13.09 -23.31 15.76
CA GLY A 370 11.93 -22.61 16.31
C GLY A 370 11.80 -21.18 15.79
N PHE A 371 10.82 -20.47 16.32
CA PHE A 371 10.61 -19.06 15.96
C PHE A 371 11.75 -18.19 16.47
N ILE A 372 12.28 -17.32 15.62
CA ILE A 372 13.45 -16.48 15.94
C ILE A 372 13.26 -15.62 17.19
N SER A 373 12.03 -15.19 17.47
CA SER A 373 11.71 -14.43 18.69
C SER A 373 11.95 -15.24 19.97
N HIS A 374 11.63 -16.55 19.97
CA HIS A 374 11.89 -17.44 21.09
C HIS A 374 13.38 -17.75 21.19
N VAL A 375 14.01 -18.02 20.06
CA VAL A 375 15.47 -18.30 20.02
C VAL A 375 16.26 -17.10 20.56
N LEU A 376 15.90 -15.89 20.15
CA LEU A 376 16.51 -14.67 20.69
C LEU A 376 16.28 -14.55 22.20
N HIS A 377 15.04 -14.73 22.66
CA HIS A 377 14.72 -14.65 24.08
C HIS A 377 15.60 -15.60 24.88
N ASP A 378 15.66 -16.87 24.49
CA ASP A 378 16.32 -17.93 25.26
C ASP A 378 17.87 -17.89 25.20
N ASN A 379 18.44 -17.22 24.19
CA ASN A 379 19.89 -17.22 23.98
C ASN A 379 20.56 -15.85 24.17
N TYR A 380 19.77 -14.79 24.27
CA TYR A 380 20.30 -13.43 24.32
C TYR A 380 19.69 -12.54 25.40
N LEU A 381 18.39 -12.70 25.72
CA LEU A 381 17.69 -11.83 26.67
C LEU A 381 17.57 -12.41 28.09
N VAL A 382 17.91 -13.67 28.31
CA VAL A 382 17.84 -14.35 29.62
C VAL A 382 19.22 -14.44 30.32
#